data_cb5b20d1996fde2befcd963f0c3129e7
#
_entry.id   cb5b20d1996fde2befcd963f0c3129e7
#
_cell.length_a   1.000
_cell.length_b   1.000
_cell.length_c   1.000
_cell.angle_alpha   90.00
_cell.angle_beta   90.00
_cell.angle_gamma   90.00
#
_symmetry.space_group_name_H-M   'P 1'
#
loop_
_entity.id
_entity.type
_entity.pdbx_description
1 polymer ?
#
loop_
_entity_poly.entity_id
_entity_poly.type
_entity_poly.pdbx_seq_one_letter_code
_entity_poly.pdbx_strand_id
1 'polypeptide(L)'
;APKILNKNGDATLCSLDTNRIIDEISGMGGVRGDFNTGAISHKVNLGYAAQVHTDATAWRMSARNPTTNIYDNHDVAMPDNAYFGGNYHDPLVTSRSRTQGWLLSDTLGFFNDKVLFTAAARHQKVVVRNYSNATGLEDTSSRYTQSRWMPTFGLVYKPWEQLSLYANHTEALQPGSVAPTTAANAGQSTGIAHSKQDEVGVKIDYGTIGGSLALFEIKKPNAISDTAGNYGLDGEQRNRGVEMNVFGEPMLGLRLNASTVWLDAKQTKTAEGATDGKDAIGVANFYAVLGAEYDIKPVEGLTATARVNQSGSQ
;
A
#
# COMPACT_ATOMS: atom_id res chain seq x y z
N ALA A 1 -8.91 20.40 -15.71
CA ALA A 1 -9.52 19.12 -15.42
C ALA A 1 -10.87 19.01 -16.12
N PRO A 2 -11.30 17.84 -16.53
CA PRO A 2 -12.63 17.58 -17.07
C PRO A 2 -13.71 18.10 -16.10
N LYS A 3 -14.76 18.70 -16.61
CA LYS A 3 -15.82 19.27 -15.79
C LYS A 3 -17.18 19.01 -16.44
N ILE A 4 -18.10 18.40 -15.69
CA ILE A 4 -19.51 18.29 -16.09
C ILE A 4 -20.17 19.65 -15.88
N LEU A 5 -20.84 20.19 -16.88
CA LEU A 5 -21.38 21.54 -16.89
C LEU A 5 -22.85 21.55 -16.46
N ASN A 6 -23.62 20.48 -16.78
CA ASN A 6 -25.05 20.43 -16.50
C ASN A 6 -25.57 18.97 -16.40
N LYS A 7 -26.85 18.83 -16.06
CA LYS A 7 -27.55 17.53 -15.94
C LYS A 7 -27.72 16.78 -17.26
N ASN A 8 -27.63 17.46 -18.40
CA ASN A 8 -27.73 16.84 -19.72
C ASN A 8 -26.45 16.14 -20.13
N GLY A 9 -25.40 16.20 -19.27
CA GLY A 9 -24.14 15.53 -19.51
C GLY A 9 -23.11 16.35 -20.28
N ASP A 10 -23.40 17.62 -20.59
CA ASP A 10 -22.42 18.48 -21.25
C ASP A 10 -21.19 18.63 -20.33
N ALA A 11 -20.03 18.46 -20.91
CA ALA A 11 -18.77 18.46 -20.20
C ALA A 11 -17.66 19.13 -21.01
N THR A 12 -16.60 19.52 -20.33
CA THR A 12 -15.34 19.95 -20.98
C THR A 12 -14.26 18.91 -20.75
N LEU A 13 -13.35 18.78 -21.73
CA LEU A 13 -12.18 17.91 -21.66
C LEU A 13 -10.90 18.74 -21.71
N CYS A 14 -9.80 18.20 -21.18
CA CYS A 14 -8.45 18.69 -21.45
C CYS A 14 -7.52 17.49 -21.62
N SER A 15 -6.51 17.62 -22.45
CA SER A 15 -5.40 16.66 -22.44
C SER A 15 -4.42 17.05 -21.34
N LEU A 16 -3.95 16.06 -20.61
CA LEU A 16 -2.86 16.18 -19.65
C LEU A 16 -1.93 14.98 -19.88
N ASP A 17 -0.76 15.27 -20.42
CA ASP A 17 0.29 14.27 -20.60
C ASP A 17 1.30 14.41 -19.47
N THR A 18 1.69 13.32 -18.88
CA THR A 18 2.70 13.28 -17.81
C THR A 18 3.82 12.33 -18.22
N ASN A 19 5.06 12.80 -18.16
CA ASN A 19 6.25 11.96 -18.23
C ASN A 19 6.84 11.84 -16.84
N ARG A 20 7.06 10.60 -16.38
CA ARG A 20 7.55 10.30 -15.06
C ARG A 20 8.63 9.23 -15.11
N ILE A 21 9.76 9.51 -14.45
CA ILE A 21 10.87 8.59 -14.27
C ILE A 21 10.98 8.30 -12.77
N ILE A 22 11.01 7.03 -12.42
CA ILE A 22 11.15 6.59 -11.03
C ILE A 22 12.41 5.75 -10.93
N ASP A 23 13.31 6.15 -10.03
CA ASP A 23 14.47 5.37 -9.64
C ASP A 23 14.31 4.91 -8.20
N GLU A 24 14.50 3.62 -7.98
CA GLU A 24 14.38 3.00 -6.66
C GLU A 24 15.59 2.14 -6.35
N ILE A 25 16.30 2.49 -5.29
CA ILE A 25 17.46 1.76 -4.81
C ILE A 25 17.20 1.34 -3.38
N SER A 26 17.31 0.03 -3.09
CA SER A 26 17.14 -0.50 -1.75
C SER A 26 18.21 -1.52 -1.41
N GLY A 27 18.51 -1.63 -0.13
CA GLY A 27 19.46 -2.61 0.40
C GLY A 27 19.12 -2.94 1.84
N MET A 28 19.46 -4.17 2.24
CA MET A 28 19.34 -4.64 3.60
C MET A 28 20.50 -5.54 3.97
N GLY A 29 20.85 -5.53 5.25
CA GLY A 29 21.84 -6.43 5.83
C GLY A 29 21.51 -6.71 7.29
N GLY A 30 21.96 -7.84 7.81
CA GLY A 30 21.66 -8.18 9.19
C GLY A 30 22.29 -9.49 9.62
N VAL A 31 22.07 -9.82 10.88
CA VAL A 31 22.49 -11.07 11.50
C VAL A 31 21.28 -11.77 12.16
N ARG A 32 21.34 -13.09 12.17
CA ARG A 32 20.34 -13.95 12.85
C ARG A 32 21.10 -14.87 13.80
N GLY A 33 20.45 -15.18 14.92
CA GLY A 33 20.99 -16.12 15.90
C GLY A 33 19.86 -16.98 16.46
N ASP A 34 20.12 -18.28 16.55
CA ASP A 34 19.24 -19.26 17.18
C ASP A 34 19.96 -19.83 18.38
N PHE A 35 19.35 -19.78 19.56
CA PHE A 35 19.90 -20.33 20.79
C PHE A 35 18.78 -20.65 21.78
N ASN A 36 19.11 -21.33 22.88
CA ASN A 36 18.16 -21.66 23.94
C ASN A 36 18.59 -21.06 25.28
N THR A 37 17.63 -20.59 26.06
CA THR A 37 17.80 -20.28 27.49
C THR A 37 16.92 -21.21 28.31
N GLY A 38 17.51 -22.29 28.79
CA GLY A 38 16.77 -23.38 29.42
C GLY A 38 15.81 -24.05 28.43
N ALA A 39 14.52 -24.02 28.75
CA ALA A 39 13.45 -24.61 27.92
C ALA A 39 12.87 -23.65 26.86
N ILE A 40 13.40 -22.43 26.78
CA ILE A 40 12.89 -21.41 25.84
C ILE A 40 13.85 -21.35 24.66
N SER A 41 13.33 -21.50 23.43
CA SER A 41 14.06 -21.25 22.21
C SER A 41 14.01 -19.76 21.85
N HIS A 42 15.08 -19.23 21.29
CA HIS A 42 15.20 -17.85 20.82
C HIS A 42 15.59 -17.83 19.35
N LYS A 43 14.88 -17.00 18.56
CA LYS A 43 15.26 -16.66 17.17
C LYS A 43 15.39 -15.15 17.07
N VAL A 44 16.62 -14.66 17.27
CA VAL A 44 16.94 -13.24 17.28
C VAL A 44 17.32 -12.77 15.88
N ASN A 45 16.80 -11.62 15.47
CA ASN A 45 17.22 -10.95 14.23
C ASN A 45 17.57 -9.50 14.56
N LEU A 46 18.74 -9.06 14.08
CA LEU A 46 19.15 -7.66 14.03
C LEU A 46 19.40 -7.30 12.58
N GLY A 47 18.69 -6.31 12.06
CA GLY A 47 18.80 -5.90 10.67
C GLY A 47 18.81 -4.38 10.49
N TYR A 48 19.40 -3.95 9.40
CA TYR A 48 19.33 -2.58 8.90
C TYR A 48 18.88 -2.60 7.45
N ALA A 49 17.94 -1.73 7.12
CA ALA A 49 17.47 -1.54 5.75
C ALA A 49 17.48 -0.07 5.38
N ALA A 50 17.78 0.22 4.13
CA ALA A 50 17.70 1.56 3.57
C ALA A 50 17.14 1.50 2.14
N GLN A 51 16.33 2.50 1.79
CA GLN A 51 15.72 2.68 0.49
C GLN A 51 15.81 4.15 0.10
N VAL A 52 16.13 4.41 -1.14
CA VAL A 52 16.05 5.74 -1.76
C VAL A 52 15.10 5.63 -2.95
N HIS A 53 14.06 6.44 -2.95
CA HIS A 53 13.11 6.60 -4.04
C HIS A 53 13.28 8.00 -4.60
N THR A 54 13.50 8.10 -5.90
CA THR A 54 13.63 9.37 -6.62
C THR A 54 12.58 9.41 -7.72
N ASP A 55 11.87 10.51 -7.79
CA ASP A 55 10.80 10.76 -8.75
C ASP A 55 11.15 12.00 -9.57
N ALA A 56 11.19 11.86 -10.88
CA ALA A 56 11.34 12.96 -11.82
C ALA A 56 10.07 13.07 -12.66
N THR A 57 9.38 14.20 -12.59
CA THR A 57 8.06 14.37 -13.23
C THR A 57 7.97 15.69 -13.98
N ALA A 58 7.52 15.60 -15.23
CA ALA A 58 7.10 16.74 -16.03
C ALA A 58 5.73 16.48 -16.64
N TRP A 59 5.01 17.55 -16.95
CA TRP A 59 3.68 17.45 -17.54
C TRP A 59 3.45 18.57 -18.56
N ARG A 60 2.49 18.33 -19.45
CA ARG A 60 1.97 19.33 -20.38
C ARG A 60 0.46 19.20 -20.50
N MET A 61 -0.24 20.30 -20.73
CA MET A 61 -1.70 20.34 -20.75
C MET A 61 -2.19 21.22 -21.89
N SER A 62 -3.37 20.88 -22.46
CA SER A 62 -3.98 21.64 -23.54
C SER A 62 -4.43 23.05 -23.10
N ALA A 63 -4.39 24.01 -24.04
CA ALA A 63 -4.75 25.42 -23.80
C ALA A 63 -6.24 25.64 -23.52
N ARG A 64 -7.11 24.82 -24.10
CA ARG A 64 -8.56 24.97 -24.07
C ARG A 64 -9.21 23.65 -23.75
N ASN A 65 -10.40 23.73 -23.19
CA ASN A 65 -11.24 22.56 -22.90
C ASN A 65 -12.34 22.47 -23.96
N PRO A 66 -12.23 21.60 -24.98
CA PRO A 66 -13.33 21.38 -25.92
C PRO A 66 -14.56 20.79 -25.17
N THR A 67 -15.74 21.12 -25.67
CA THR A 67 -17.00 20.59 -25.14
C THR A 67 -17.28 19.19 -25.68
N THR A 68 -17.84 18.33 -24.84
CA THR A 68 -18.32 16.99 -25.16
C THR A 68 -19.56 16.69 -24.32
N ASN A 69 -20.13 15.50 -24.48
CA ASN A 69 -21.23 15.03 -23.64
C ASN A 69 -20.92 13.64 -23.10
N ILE A 70 -21.11 13.42 -21.78
CA ILE A 70 -20.81 12.14 -21.12
C ILE A 70 -21.74 11.00 -21.52
N TYR A 71 -22.93 11.31 -22.06
CA TYR A 71 -23.91 10.34 -22.55
C TYR A 71 -23.82 10.09 -24.07
N ASP A 72 -23.10 10.96 -24.79
CA ASP A 72 -22.80 10.84 -26.21
C ASP A 72 -21.27 10.89 -26.40
N ASN A 73 -20.65 9.73 -26.15
CA ASN A 73 -19.18 9.62 -26.19
C ASN A 73 -18.68 9.57 -27.63
N HIS A 74 -18.05 10.64 -28.07
CA HIS A 74 -17.45 10.77 -29.39
C HIS A 74 -16.03 11.38 -29.31
N ASP A 75 -15.23 11.14 -30.34
CA ASP A 75 -13.89 11.68 -30.40
C ASP A 75 -13.93 13.21 -30.56
N VAL A 76 -13.18 13.89 -29.70
CA VAL A 76 -13.05 15.34 -29.70
C VAL A 76 -11.60 15.70 -29.96
N ALA A 77 -11.36 16.55 -30.95
CA ALA A 77 -10.02 17.07 -31.24
C ALA A 77 -9.50 17.89 -30.07
N MET A 78 -8.37 17.45 -29.49
CA MET A 78 -7.72 18.17 -28.42
C MET A 78 -6.88 19.32 -28.95
N PRO A 79 -6.94 20.52 -28.34
CA PRO A 79 -6.05 21.62 -28.66
C PRO A 79 -4.59 21.28 -28.32
N ASP A 80 -3.67 22.00 -28.97
CA ASP A 80 -2.25 21.89 -28.65
C ASP A 80 -1.95 22.21 -27.19
N ASN A 81 -0.88 21.61 -26.68
CA ASN A 81 -0.41 21.86 -25.33
C ASN A 81 0.13 23.31 -25.23
N ALA A 82 -0.31 24.02 -24.19
CA ALA A 82 0.09 25.40 -23.91
C ALA A 82 0.62 25.61 -22.49
N TYR A 83 0.35 24.69 -21.60
CA TYR A 83 0.82 24.73 -20.21
C TYR A 83 1.81 23.61 -19.98
N PHE A 84 2.94 23.92 -19.36
CA PHE A 84 4.05 23.01 -19.15
C PHE A 84 4.54 23.08 -17.70
N GLY A 85 4.72 21.93 -17.08
CA GLY A 85 5.39 21.78 -15.79
C GLY A 85 6.70 21.03 -15.98
N GLY A 86 7.78 21.76 -16.20
CA GLY A 86 9.10 21.21 -16.48
C GLY A 86 9.35 20.83 -17.95
N ASN A 87 10.51 20.21 -18.21
CA ASN A 87 10.85 19.68 -19.53
C ASN A 87 10.23 18.29 -19.70
N TYR A 88 9.20 18.18 -20.56
CA TYR A 88 8.48 16.93 -20.78
C TYR A 88 9.36 15.78 -21.31
N HIS A 89 10.39 16.09 -22.11
CA HIS A 89 11.27 15.08 -22.71
C HIS A 89 12.45 14.70 -21.82
N ASP A 90 12.77 15.53 -20.82
CA ASP A 90 13.84 15.31 -19.85
C ASP A 90 13.40 15.85 -18.47
N PRO A 91 12.55 15.07 -17.74
CA PRO A 91 12.01 15.49 -16.46
C PRO A 91 13.09 15.67 -15.41
N LEU A 92 13.08 16.80 -14.72
CA LEU A 92 13.92 17.02 -13.56
C LEU A 92 13.36 16.27 -12.34
N VAL A 93 14.24 15.94 -11.39
CA VAL A 93 13.83 15.35 -10.11
C VAL A 93 12.87 16.30 -9.40
N THR A 94 11.71 15.77 -9.02
CA THR A 94 10.65 16.51 -8.31
C THR A 94 10.51 16.05 -6.85
N SER A 95 10.91 14.83 -6.55
CA SER A 95 10.90 14.31 -5.16
C SER A 95 12.00 13.30 -4.95
N ARG A 96 12.58 13.33 -3.75
CA ARG A 96 13.49 12.29 -3.26
C ARG A 96 13.12 11.95 -1.83
N SER A 97 12.77 10.69 -1.59
CA SER A 97 12.57 10.16 -0.25
C SER A 97 13.63 9.12 0.10
N ARG A 98 14.16 9.20 1.32
CA ARG A 98 15.06 8.20 1.89
C ARG A 98 14.42 7.65 3.15
N THR A 99 14.23 6.35 3.16
CA THR A 99 13.75 5.60 4.32
C THR A 99 14.87 4.67 4.77
N GLN A 100 15.19 4.69 6.06
CA GLN A 100 16.21 3.81 6.62
C GLN A 100 15.86 3.46 8.06
N GLY A 101 16.30 2.29 8.53
CA GLY A 101 15.99 1.90 9.90
C GLY A 101 16.62 0.61 10.35
N TRP A 102 16.67 0.47 11.67
CA TRP A 102 17.08 -0.73 12.38
C TRP A 102 15.86 -1.54 12.77
N LEU A 103 15.96 -2.84 12.69
CA LEU A 103 15.00 -3.82 13.21
C LEU A 103 15.71 -4.72 14.20
N LEU A 104 15.11 -4.87 15.37
CA LEU A 104 15.46 -5.91 16.34
C LEU A 104 14.22 -6.74 16.61
N SER A 105 14.34 -8.06 16.56
CA SER A 105 13.25 -8.97 16.93
C SER A 105 13.79 -10.19 17.65
N ASP A 106 13.00 -10.71 18.58
CA ASP A 106 13.18 -12.05 19.17
C ASP A 106 11.88 -12.80 19.09
N THR A 107 11.94 -14.05 18.64
CA THR A 107 10.84 -15.02 18.70
C THR A 107 11.16 -16.06 19.73
N LEU A 108 10.41 -16.04 20.82
CA LEU A 108 10.50 -16.95 21.94
C LEU A 108 9.62 -18.17 21.69
N GLY A 109 10.21 -19.35 21.73
CA GLY A 109 9.46 -20.62 21.61
C GLY A 109 9.33 -21.33 22.96
N PHE A 110 8.10 -21.70 23.29
CA PHE A 110 7.74 -22.39 24.50
C PHE A 110 7.12 -23.75 24.18
N PHE A 111 7.23 -24.70 25.09
CA PHE A 111 6.61 -26.03 24.99
C PHE A 111 7.01 -26.78 23.70
N ASN A 112 8.32 -26.80 23.40
CA ASN A 112 8.89 -27.31 22.13
C ASN A 112 8.27 -26.61 20.90
N ASP A 113 8.27 -25.27 20.92
CA ASP A 113 7.76 -24.39 19.85
C ASP A 113 6.26 -24.55 19.53
N LYS A 114 5.47 -25.12 20.45
CA LYS A 114 4.00 -25.13 20.32
C LYS A 114 3.40 -23.75 20.50
N VAL A 115 4.04 -22.91 21.32
CA VAL A 115 3.67 -21.50 21.48
C VAL A 115 4.88 -20.65 21.09
N LEU A 116 4.69 -19.74 20.13
CA LEU A 116 5.70 -18.79 19.71
C LEU A 116 5.22 -17.38 20.03
N PHE A 117 6.04 -16.60 20.72
CA PHE A 117 5.81 -15.18 20.96
C PHE A 117 6.92 -14.36 20.31
N THR A 118 6.56 -13.50 19.39
CA THR A 118 7.49 -12.59 18.74
C THR A 118 7.31 -11.18 19.29
N ALA A 119 8.41 -10.58 19.74
CA ALA A 119 8.49 -9.15 20.02
C ALA A 119 9.53 -8.53 19.10
N ALA A 120 9.15 -7.47 18.41
CA ALA A 120 10.05 -6.74 17.53
C ALA A 120 9.86 -5.23 17.70
N ALA A 121 10.93 -4.48 17.43
CA ALA A 121 10.91 -3.03 17.36
C ALA A 121 11.72 -2.57 16.14
N ARG A 122 11.10 -1.69 15.35
CA ARG A 122 11.78 -1.01 14.23
C ARG A 122 11.92 0.47 14.54
N HIS A 123 13.15 0.99 14.49
CA HIS A 123 13.38 2.43 14.46
C HIS A 123 13.56 2.86 13.01
N GLN A 124 12.61 3.60 12.48
CA GLN A 124 12.63 4.05 11.08
C GLN A 124 12.77 5.57 11.02
N LYS A 125 13.66 6.04 10.14
CA LYS A 125 13.85 7.46 9.80
C LYS A 125 13.45 7.66 8.35
N VAL A 126 12.62 8.69 8.11
CA VAL A 126 12.18 9.13 6.79
C VAL A 126 12.67 10.56 6.56
N VAL A 127 13.31 10.77 5.41
CA VAL A 127 13.75 12.09 4.93
C VAL A 127 13.10 12.31 3.59
N VAL A 128 12.36 13.41 3.41
CA VAL A 128 11.75 13.80 2.14
C VAL A 128 12.25 15.17 1.74
N ARG A 129 12.55 15.31 0.44
CA ARG A 129 12.91 16.56 -0.22
C ARG A 129 12.12 16.67 -1.51
N ASN A 130 11.49 17.81 -1.74
CA ASN A 130 10.81 18.12 -3.00
C ASN A 130 11.54 19.22 -3.73
N TYR A 131 11.37 19.22 -5.04
CA TYR A 131 12.08 20.12 -5.94
C TYR A 131 11.10 20.69 -7.00
N SER A 132 11.38 21.87 -7.46
CA SER A 132 10.62 22.47 -8.57
C SER A 132 10.87 21.70 -9.87
N ASN A 133 9.82 21.26 -10.54
CA ASN A 133 9.91 20.60 -11.84
C ASN A 133 10.40 21.54 -12.96
N ALA A 134 10.32 22.87 -12.77
CA ALA A 134 10.78 23.85 -13.74
C ALA A 134 12.26 24.20 -13.58
N THR A 135 12.76 24.26 -12.33
CA THR A 135 14.12 24.76 -12.03
C THR A 135 15.04 23.72 -11.40
N GLY A 136 14.51 22.61 -10.87
CA GLY A 136 15.26 21.60 -10.12
C GLY A 136 15.73 22.07 -8.74
N LEU A 137 15.34 23.28 -8.30
CA LEU A 137 15.70 23.80 -6.99
C LEU A 137 14.88 23.15 -5.88
N GLU A 138 15.51 22.86 -4.74
CA GLU A 138 14.83 22.27 -3.58
C GLU A 138 13.82 23.26 -2.98
N ASP A 139 12.60 22.79 -2.76
CA ASP A 139 11.59 23.48 -1.96
C ASP A 139 11.82 23.13 -0.49
N THR A 140 12.50 24.03 0.21
CA THR A 140 12.85 23.83 1.63
C THR A 140 11.64 23.88 2.57
N SER A 141 10.51 24.45 2.15
CA SER A 141 9.28 24.53 2.94
C SER A 141 8.60 23.16 3.11
N SER A 142 8.74 22.30 2.10
CA SER A 142 8.18 20.95 2.08
C SER A 142 9.15 19.87 2.57
N ARG A 143 10.39 20.25 2.90
CA ARG A 143 11.40 19.33 3.42
C ARG A 143 11.04 18.89 4.83
N TYR A 144 11.14 17.58 5.12
CA TYR A 144 11.05 17.09 6.47
C TYR A 144 11.95 15.89 6.75
N THR A 145 12.28 15.73 8.02
CA THR A 145 12.98 14.56 8.56
C THR A 145 12.29 14.15 9.84
N GLN A 146 11.79 12.93 9.85
CA GLN A 146 11.10 12.39 11.02
C GLN A 146 11.56 10.95 11.27
N SER A 147 11.51 10.52 12.55
CA SER A 147 11.78 9.14 12.93
C SER A 147 10.81 8.67 14.00
N ARG A 148 10.57 7.35 14.01
CA ARG A 148 9.67 6.73 14.97
C ARG A 148 10.08 5.29 15.25
N TRP A 149 9.83 4.86 16.49
CA TRP A 149 9.83 3.46 16.87
C TRP A 149 8.47 2.85 16.57
N MET A 150 8.47 1.67 15.98
CA MET A 150 7.29 0.89 15.63
C MET A 150 7.42 -0.50 16.25
N PRO A 151 6.59 -0.83 17.25
CA PRO A 151 6.54 -2.15 17.80
C PRO A 151 5.81 -3.11 16.84
N THR A 152 6.16 -4.39 16.94
CA THR A 152 5.43 -5.49 16.33
C THR A 152 5.37 -6.62 17.35
N PHE A 153 4.19 -7.19 17.53
CA PHE A 153 3.97 -8.34 18.39
C PHE A 153 3.27 -9.46 17.61
N GLY A 154 3.67 -10.67 17.86
CA GLY A 154 3.06 -11.84 17.26
C GLY A 154 2.93 -12.97 18.27
N LEU A 155 1.82 -13.68 18.23
CA LEU A 155 1.58 -14.91 19.00
C LEU A 155 1.11 -15.99 18.03
N VAL A 156 1.73 -17.17 18.11
CA VAL A 156 1.31 -18.36 17.37
C VAL A 156 1.14 -19.51 18.35
N TYR A 157 0.01 -20.20 18.25
CA TYR A 157 -0.24 -21.43 18.97
C TYR A 157 -0.48 -22.58 17.99
N LYS A 158 0.27 -23.66 18.14
CA LYS A 158 0.22 -24.88 17.31
C LYS A 158 -0.33 -26.03 18.14
N PRO A 159 -1.67 -26.22 18.20
CA PRO A 159 -2.25 -27.36 18.90
C PRO A 159 -1.84 -28.69 18.27
N TRP A 160 -1.71 -28.74 16.94
CA TRP A 160 -1.20 -29.82 16.09
C TRP A 160 -0.14 -29.31 15.15
N GLU A 161 0.61 -30.22 14.53
CA GLU A 161 1.60 -29.86 13.52
C GLU A 161 0.98 -29.14 12.30
N GLN A 162 -0.23 -29.56 11.92
CA GLN A 162 -0.92 -29.06 10.74
C GLN A 162 -1.73 -27.78 10.99
N LEU A 163 -1.93 -27.39 12.26
CA LEU A 163 -2.77 -26.24 12.61
C LEU A 163 -2.00 -25.19 13.38
N SER A 164 -2.09 -23.95 12.93
CA SER A 164 -1.58 -22.79 13.64
C SER A 164 -2.68 -21.75 13.82
N LEU A 165 -2.91 -21.31 15.05
CA LEU A 165 -3.70 -20.13 15.39
C LEU A 165 -2.74 -18.99 15.64
N TYR A 166 -3.04 -17.79 15.14
CA TYR A 166 -2.16 -16.65 15.34
C TYR A 166 -2.90 -15.34 15.58
N ALA A 167 -2.20 -14.42 16.24
CA ALA A 167 -2.58 -13.02 16.36
C ALA A 167 -1.33 -12.16 16.17
N ASN A 168 -1.45 -11.02 15.50
CA ASN A 168 -0.37 -10.07 15.35
C ASN A 168 -0.84 -8.62 15.44
N HIS A 169 0.08 -7.76 15.89
CA HIS A 169 0.00 -6.32 15.84
C HIS A 169 1.23 -5.77 15.14
N THR A 170 1.02 -4.90 14.14
CA THR A 170 2.09 -4.31 13.35
C THR A 170 1.83 -2.83 13.12
N GLU A 171 2.88 -2.03 13.17
CA GLU A 171 2.84 -0.62 12.82
C GLU A 171 3.71 -0.33 11.60
N ALA A 172 3.28 0.65 10.77
CA ALA A 172 3.99 1.04 9.56
C ALA A 172 4.03 2.57 9.40
N LEU A 173 5.09 3.07 8.77
CA LEU A 173 5.23 4.49 8.42
C LEU A 173 5.28 4.66 6.91
N GLN A 174 4.60 5.70 6.44
CA GLN A 174 4.65 6.17 5.06
C GLN A 174 4.95 7.66 5.03
N PRO A 175 5.66 8.18 4.02
CA PRO A 175 5.72 9.61 3.77
C PRO A 175 4.30 10.17 3.63
N GLY A 176 4.04 11.29 4.28
CA GLY A 176 2.80 12.04 4.09
C GLY A 176 2.85 12.88 2.82
N SER A 177 1.77 13.60 2.55
CA SER A 177 1.62 14.47 1.39
C SER A 177 2.12 15.91 1.69
N VAL A 178 2.18 16.72 0.64
CA VAL A 178 2.40 18.17 0.73
C VAL A 178 1.04 18.86 0.65
N ALA A 179 0.84 19.88 1.48
CA ALA A 179 -0.39 20.66 1.49
C ALA A 179 -0.60 21.35 0.13
N PRO A 180 -1.80 21.20 -0.48
CA PRO A 180 -2.10 21.78 -1.78
C PRO A 180 -2.09 23.32 -1.74
N THR A 181 -1.96 23.94 -2.91
CA THR A 181 -1.90 25.41 -3.04
C THR A 181 -3.16 26.12 -2.53
N THR A 182 -4.25 25.40 -2.36
CA THR A 182 -5.53 25.92 -1.82
C THR A 182 -5.59 25.88 -0.28
N ALA A 183 -4.64 25.22 0.38
CA ALA A 183 -4.60 25.15 1.85
C ALA A 183 -3.97 26.39 2.47
N ALA A 184 -4.36 26.72 3.70
CA ALA A 184 -3.77 27.83 4.46
C ALA A 184 -2.27 27.62 4.73
N ASN A 185 -1.84 26.35 4.88
CA ASN A 185 -0.44 25.94 5.02
C ASN A 185 0.14 25.37 3.72
N ALA A 186 -0.24 25.93 2.56
CA ALA A 186 0.22 25.49 1.24
C ALA A 186 1.73 25.24 1.19
N GLY A 187 2.13 24.14 0.54
CA GLY A 187 3.54 23.76 0.38
C GLY A 187 4.17 23.08 1.60
N GLN A 188 3.54 23.10 2.77
CA GLN A 188 4.05 22.42 3.95
C GLN A 188 3.80 20.90 3.87
N SER A 189 4.77 20.12 4.38
CA SER A 189 4.59 18.67 4.49
C SER A 189 3.68 18.29 5.67
N THR A 190 2.82 17.29 5.48
CA THR A 190 2.02 16.69 6.57
C THR A 190 2.84 15.74 7.46
N GLY A 191 4.12 15.53 7.17
CA GLY A 191 5.01 14.65 7.94
C GLY A 191 4.87 13.18 7.54
N ILE A 192 4.86 12.26 8.52
CA ILE A 192 4.76 10.82 8.30
C ILE A 192 3.38 10.30 8.71
N ALA A 193 2.75 9.52 7.85
CA ALA A 193 1.53 8.78 8.14
C ALA A 193 1.88 7.49 8.89
N HIS A 194 1.30 7.29 10.07
CA HIS A 194 1.51 6.14 10.93
C HIS A 194 0.27 5.25 10.93
N SER A 195 0.38 4.08 10.32
CA SER A 195 -0.69 3.09 10.21
C SER A 195 -0.49 1.97 11.23
N LYS A 196 -1.58 1.37 11.70
CA LYS A 196 -1.61 0.22 12.60
C LYS A 196 -2.46 -0.87 12.01
N GLN A 197 -2.02 -2.13 12.21
CA GLN A 197 -2.75 -3.32 11.80
C GLN A 197 -2.83 -4.30 12.96
N ASP A 198 -4.02 -4.80 13.21
CA ASP A 198 -4.30 -5.93 14.08
C ASP A 198 -4.89 -7.06 13.24
N GLU A 199 -4.42 -8.29 13.44
CA GLU A 199 -4.84 -9.45 12.68
C GLU A 199 -4.89 -10.68 13.57
N VAL A 200 -5.92 -11.50 13.38
CA VAL A 200 -6.04 -12.84 13.96
C VAL A 200 -6.40 -13.83 12.87
N GLY A 201 -5.89 -15.05 12.96
CA GLY A 201 -6.17 -16.01 11.92
C GLY A 201 -5.80 -17.44 12.27
N VAL A 202 -6.10 -18.32 11.32
CA VAL A 202 -5.78 -19.73 11.35
C VAL A 202 -5.05 -20.11 10.06
N LYS A 203 -4.05 -20.98 10.18
CA LYS A 203 -3.33 -21.60 9.06
C LYS A 203 -3.39 -23.11 9.21
N ILE A 204 -3.65 -23.80 8.11
CA ILE A 204 -3.59 -25.26 8.01
C ILE A 204 -2.59 -25.65 6.94
N ASP A 205 -1.85 -26.73 7.18
CA ASP A 205 -0.87 -27.28 6.23
C ASP A 205 -0.82 -28.79 6.37
N TYR A 206 -1.31 -29.47 5.34
CA TYR A 206 -1.26 -30.93 5.23
C TYR A 206 -0.19 -31.41 4.23
N GLY A 207 0.75 -30.52 3.87
CA GLY A 207 1.81 -30.79 2.91
C GLY A 207 1.37 -30.65 1.45
N THR A 208 0.37 -31.41 1.03
CA THR A 208 -0.18 -31.33 -0.34
C THR A 208 -1.23 -30.25 -0.51
N ILE A 209 -1.93 -29.87 0.58
CA ILE A 209 -2.94 -28.82 0.60
C ILE A 209 -2.72 -27.97 1.84
N GLY A 210 -2.75 -26.66 1.66
CA GLY A 210 -2.67 -25.68 2.73
C GLY A 210 -3.63 -24.53 2.53
N GLY A 211 -3.80 -23.74 3.58
CA GLY A 211 -4.64 -22.56 3.52
C GLY A 211 -4.59 -21.71 4.78
N SER A 212 -5.17 -20.53 4.69
CA SER A 212 -5.30 -19.61 5.79
C SER A 212 -6.62 -18.86 5.73
N LEU A 213 -7.11 -18.49 6.90
CA LEU A 213 -8.21 -17.55 7.08
C LEU A 213 -7.79 -16.52 8.11
N ALA A 214 -7.92 -15.24 7.79
CA ALA A 214 -7.55 -14.13 8.63
C ALA A 214 -8.68 -13.11 8.74
N LEU A 215 -8.81 -12.49 9.91
CA LEU A 215 -9.60 -11.31 10.18
C LEU A 215 -8.62 -10.19 10.51
N PHE A 216 -8.76 -9.04 9.87
CA PHE A 216 -7.85 -7.92 10.08
C PHE A 216 -8.57 -6.58 10.22
N GLU A 217 -7.91 -5.66 10.91
CA GLU A 217 -8.25 -4.24 10.94
C GLU A 217 -6.98 -3.43 10.67
N ILE A 218 -7.07 -2.48 9.72
CA ILE A 218 -6.00 -1.51 9.44
C ILE A 218 -6.56 -0.10 9.64
N LYS A 219 -5.92 0.70 10.50
CA LYS A 219 -6.17 2.12 10.65
C LYS A 219 -5.06 2.91 9.99
N LYS A 220 -5.45 3.78 9.06
CA LYS A 220 -4.55 4.60 8.26
C LYS A 220 -4.95 6.07 8.38
N PRO A 221 -4.04 6.98 8.78
CA PRO A 221 -4.33 8.40 8.75
C PRO A 221 -4.49 8.90 7.32
N ASN A 222 -5.44 9.78 7.11
CA ASN A 222 -5.66 10.50 5.85
C ASN A 222 -5.44 12.00 6.07
N ALA A 223 -4.91 12.67 5.05
CA ALA A 223 -4.79 14.10 5.09
C ALA A 223 -6.13 14.76 4.73
N ILE A 224 -6.56 15.66 5.58
CA ILE A 224 -7.79 16.47 5.43
C ILE A 224 -7.48 17.92 5.74
N SER A 225 -8.35 18.84 5.29
CA SER A 225 -8.31 20.25 5.74
C SER A 225 -9.17 20.41 7.00
N ASP A 226 -8.65 21.17 7.96
CA ASP A 226 -9.42 21.61 9.14
C ASP A 226 -10.30 22.84 8.82
N THR A 227 -11.06 23.31 9.81
CA THR A 227 -11.94 24.50 9.69
C THR A 227 -11.17 25.79 9.43
N ALA A 228 -9.89 25.86 9.76
CA ALA A 228 -9.00 26.99 9.47
C ALA A 228 -8.35 26.89 8.09
N GLY A 229 -8.63 25.80 7.34
CA GLY A 229 -8.07 25.54 6.01
C GLY A 229 -6.67 24.93 6.04
N ASN A 230 -6.13 24.53 7.19
CA ASN A 230 -4.84 23.84 7.25
C ASN A 230 -5.01 22.37 6.82
N TYR A 231 -4.09 21.87 6.02
CA TYR A 231 -4.05 20.50 5.53
C TYR A 231 -3.12 19.64 6.39
N GLY A 232 -3.64 18.59 7.02
CA GLY A 232 -2.90 17.74 7.97
C GLY A 232 -3.41 16.30 8.00
N LEU A 233 -2.65 15.41 8.68
CA LEU A 233 -3.00 13.98 8.87
C LEU A 233 -4.02 13.78 10.01
N ASP A 234 -5.11 14.55 10.00
CA ASP A 234 -6.15 14.55 11.02
C ASP A 234 -7.34 13.65 10.68
N GLY A 235 -7.42 13.16 9.45
CA GLY A 235 -8.40 12.19 9.00
C GLY A 235 -7.98 10.75 9.30
N GLU A 236 -8.93 9.81 9.21
CA GLU A 236 -8.68 8.39 9.36
C GLU A 236 -9.53 7.56 8.39
N GLN A 237 -8.90 6.56 7.78
CA GLN A 237 -9.55 5.47 7.08
C GLN A 237 -9.32 4.18 7.85
N ARG A 238 -10.38 3.41 8.07
CA ARG A 238 -10.33 2.08 8.66
C ARG A 238 -10.73 1.04 7.63
N ASN A 239 -9.87 0.05 7.46
CA ASN A 239 -10.11 -1.10 6.59
C ASN A 239 -10.23 -2.34 7.47
N ARG A 240 -11.40 -2.99 7.48
CA ARG A 240 -11.64 -4.28 8.12
C ARG A 240 -11.90 -5.31 7.05
N GLY A 241 -11.43 -6.52 7.26
CA GLY A 241 -11.66 -7.54 6.25
C GLY A 241 -11.46 -8.95 6.73
N VAL A 242 -11.85 -9.85 5.84
CA VAL A 242 -11.62 -11.28 5.90
C VAL A 242 -10.78 -11.66 4.70
N GLU A 243 -9.66 -12.33 4.93
CA GLU A 243 -8.80 -12.87 3.88
C GLU A 243 -8.79 -14.39 3.98
N MET A 244 -8.96 -15.06 2.84
CA MET A 244 -8.85 -16.52 2.74
C MET A 244 -7.91 -16.87 1.60
N ASN A 245 -6.96 -17.75 1.90
CA ASN A 245 -6.05 -18.33 0.91
C ASN A 245 -6.12 -19.84 0.99
N VAL A 246 -6.17 -20.51 -0.16
CA VAL A 246 -6.11 -21.97 -0.29
C VAL A 246 -5.18 -22.28 -1.45
N PHE A 247 -4.27 -23.23 -1.24
CA PHE A 247 -3.33 -23.67 -2.27
C PHE A 247 -2.98 -25.14 -2.08
N GLY A 248 -2.58 -25.79 -3.16
CA GLY A 248 -2.07 -27.15 -3.08
C GLY A 248 -2.22 -27.94 -4.36
N GLU A 249 -1.81 -29.18 -4.26
CA GLU A 249 -1.90 -30.20 -5.29
C GLU A 249 -2.82 -31.36 -4.81
N PRO A 250 -4.17 -31.19 -4.94
CA PRO A 250 -5.13 -32.18 -4.44
C PRO A 250 -5.03 -33.54 -5.17
N MET A 251 -4.48 -33.54 -6.36
CA MET A 251 -4.14 -34.74 -7.12
C MET A 251 -2.89 -34.48 -7.96
N LEU A 252 -2.11 -35.53 -8.20
CA LEU A 252 -0.86 -35.42 -8.92
C LEU A 252 -1.01 -34.73 -10.28
N GLY A 253 -0.29 -33.61 -10.43
CA GLY A 253 -0.28 -32.77 -11.62
C GLY A 253 -1.37 -31.70 -11.66
N LEU A 254 -2.29 -31.61 -10.67
CA LEU A 254 -3.27 -30.52 -10.58
C LEU A 254 -2.91 -29.60 -9.42
N ARG A 255 -2.38 -28.42 -9.74
CA ARG A 255 -2.06 -27.37 -8.76
C ARG A 255 -3.16 -26.30 -8.78
N LEU A 256 -3.70 -26.01 -7.61
CA LEU A 256 -4.75 -25.02 -7.40
C LEU A 256 -4.27 -23.92 -6.45
N ASN A 257 -4.65 -22.69 -6.72
CA ASN A 257 -4.52 -21.58 -5.79
C ASN A 257 -5.77 -20.70 -5.85
N ALA A 258 -6.26 -20.32 -4.67
CA ALA A 258 -7.37 -19.40 -4.51
C ALA A 258 -7.03 -18.38 -3.43
N SER A 259 -7.27 -17.11 -3.70
CA SER A 259 -7.15 -16.03 -2.73
C SER A 259 -8.38 -15.14 -2.84
N THR A 260 -9.02 -14.85 -1.71
CA THR A 260 -10.15 -13.94 -1.65
C THR A 260 -10.01 -12.99 -0.49
N VAL A 261 -10.45 -11.74 -0.70
CA VAL A 261 -10.53 -10.71 0.33
C VAL A 261 -11.90 -10.04 0.26
N TRP A 262 -12.61 -10.03 1.38
CA TRP A 262 -13.78 -9.17 1.61
C TRP A 262 -13.33 -8.02 2.48
N LEU A 263 -13.61 -6.79 2.04
CA LEU A 263 -13.08 -5.56 2.61
C LEU A 263 -14.19 -4.56 2.90
N ASP A 264 -14.30 -4.13 4.16
CA ASP A 264 -15.08 -2.97 4.59
C ASP A 264 -14.13 -1.80 4.86
N ALA A 265 -13.98 -0.92 3.88
CA ALA A 265 -13.12 0.26 3.94
C ALA A 265 -13.97 1.50 4.20
N LYS A 266 -13.87 2.09 5.39
CA LYS A 266 -14.65 3.25 5.81
C LYS A 266 -13.76 4.44 6.12
N GLN A 267 -14.23 5.63 5.75
CA GLN A 267 -13.69 6.88 6.25
C GLN A 267 -14.25 7.08 7.67
N THR A 268 -13.41 6.94 8.69
CA THR A 268 -13.86 7.03 10.10
C THR A 268 -13.69 8.41 10.68
N LYS A 269 -12.83 9.25 10.06
CA LYS A 269 -12.67 10.65 10.41
C LYS A 269 -12.39 11.48 9.15
N THR A 270 -13.26 12.44 8.87
CA THR A 270 -13.19 13.32 7.70
C THR A 270 -13.30 14.78 8.09
N ALA A 271 -13.08 15.70 7.14
CA ALA A 271 -13.26 17.12 7.39
C ALA A 271 -14.70 17.40 7.88
N GLU A 272 -14.82 17.98 9.08
CA GLU A 272 -16.11 18.29 9.73
C GLU A 272 -17.09 17.10 9.84
N GLY A 273 -16.59 15.87 9.73
CA GLY A 273 -17.42 14.66 9.77
C GLY A 273 -18.31 14.44 8.54
N ALA A 274 -18.12 15.21 7.47
CA ALA A 274 -19.03 15.27 6.31
C ALA A 274 -19.28 13.91 5.63
N THR A 275 -18.29 13.03 5.66
CA THR A 275 -18.37 11.69 5.08
C THR A 275 -17.98 10.58 6.05
N ASP A 276 -18.07 10.82 7.34
CA ASP A 276 -17.80 9.80 8.36
C ASP A 276 -18.74 8.60 8.19
N GLY A 277 -18.16 7.39 8.27
CA GLY A 277 -18.87 6.14 8.10
C GLY A 277 -19.15 5.74 6.64
N LYS A 278 -18.85 6.60 5.66
CA LYS A 278 -19.00 6.28 4.24
C LYS A 278 -17.83 5.44 3.72
N ASP A 279 -18.07 4.73 2.62
CA ASP A 279 -17.06 3.91 1.95
C ASP A 279 -15.90 4.76 1.43
N ALA A 280 -14.70 4.20 1.52
CA ALA A 280 -13.50 4.80 0.94
C ALA A 280 -13.60 4.74 -0.59
N ILE A 281 -13.42 5.90 -1.24
CA ILE A 281 -13.53 6.03 -2.70
C ILE A 281 -12.42 5.22 -3.38
N GLY A 282 -12.78 4.48 -4.44
CA GLY A 282 -11.83 3.72 -5.25
C GLY A 282 -11.31 2.43 -4.59
N VAL A 283 -11.98 1.94 -3.55
CA VAL A 283 -11.65 0.69 -2.87
C VAL A 283 -12.76 -0.32 -3.10
N ALA A 284 -12.45 -1.40 -3.83
CA ALA A 284 -13.41 -2.48 -4.02
C ALA A 284 -13.62 -3.27 -2.72
N ASN A 285 -14.87 -3.68 -2.48
CA ASN A 285 -15.27 -4.43 -1.28
C ASN A 285 -14.97 -5.94 -1.37
N PHE A 286 -14.56 -6.41 -2.54
CA PHE A 286 -14.26 -7.82 -2.78
C PHE A 286 -13.18 -7.97 -3.84
N TYR A 287 -12.23 -8.87 -3.59
CA TYR A 287 -11.23 -9.32 -4.54
C TYR A 287 -11.13 -10.84 -4.51
N ALA A 288 -11.03 -11.47 -5.67
CA ALA A 288 -10.76 -12.89 -5.77
C ALA A 288 -9.79 -13.18 -6.91
N VAL A 289 -8.90 -14.14 -6.67
CA VAL A 289 -8.00 -14.72 -7.65
C VAL A 289 -8.12 -16.22 -7.56
N LEU A 290 -8.41 -16.89 -8.67
CA LEU A 290 -8.43 -18.34 -8.78
C LEU A 290 -7.44 -18.74 -9.87
N GLY A 291 -6.54 -19.66 -9.58
CA GLY A 291 -5.57 -20.21 -10.50
C GLY A 291 -5.61 -21.73 -10.47
N ALA A 292 -5.46 -22.33 -11.64
CA ALA A 292 -5.33 -23.78 -11.82
C ALA A 292 -4.25 -24.08 -12.85
N GLU A 293 -3.43 -25.08 -12.57
CA GLU A 293 -2.45 -25.63 -13.49
C GLU A 293 -2.63 -27.15 -13.52
N TYR A 294 -2.63 -27.72 -14.71
CA TYR A 294 -2.78 -29.14 -14.88
C TYR A 294 -1.75 -29.71 -15.87
N ASP A 295 -0.95 -30.65 -15.40
CA ASP A 295 0.03 -31.36 -16.23
C ASP A 295 -0.68 -32.42 -17.08
N ILE A 296 -0.63 -32.24 -18.40
CA ILE A 296 -1.28 -33.13 -19.37
C ILE A 296 -0.41 -34.36 -19.55
N LYS A 297 -0.65 -35.39 -18.74
CA LYS A 297 0.15 -36.61 -18.64
C LYS A 297 0.52 -37.29 -19.98
N PRO A 298 -0.36 -37.33 -21.03
CA PRO A 298 0.00 -37.94 -22.30
C PRO A 298 1.11 -37.23 -23.10
N VAL A 299 1.39 -35.95 -22.74
CA VAL A 299 2.40 -35.12 -23.42
C VAL A 299 3.38 -34.58 -22.39
N GLU A 300 4.56 -35.19 -22.33
CA GLU A 300 5.60 -34.80 -21.37
C GLU A 300 5.97 -33.30 -21.53
N GLY A 301 5.98 -32.57 -20.40
CA GLY A 301 6.31 -31.14 -20.35
C GLY A 301 5.16 -30.19 -20.75
N LEU A 302 3.96 -30.71 -21.07
CA LEU A 302 2.81 -29.88 -21.39
C LEU A 302 1.96 -29.61 -20.12
N THR A 303 1.80 -28.35 -19.76
CA THR A 303 0.94 -27.88 -18.67
C THR A 303 -0.10 -26.90 -19.20
N ALA A 304 -1.38 -27.14 -18.90
CA ALA A 304 -2.45 -26.18 -19.14
C ALA A 304 -2.60 -25.28 -17.90
N THR A 305 -2.72 -23.97 -18.10
CA THR A 305 -2.92 -23.00 -17.03
C THR A 305 -4.17 -22.16 -17.26
N ALA A 306 -4.92 -21.88 -16.18
CA ALA A 306 -6.06 -20.98 -16.20
C ALA A 306 -6.03 -20.06 -14.99
N ARG A 307 -6.39 -18.78 -15.16
CA ARG A 307 -6.49 -17.82 -14.07
C ARG A 307 -7.70 -16.91 -14.26
N VAL A 308 -8.45 -16.72 -13.16
CA VAL A 308 -9.57 -15.78 -13.10
C VAL A 308 -9.28 -14.77 -11.99
N ASN A 309 -9.42 -13.49 -12.31
CA ASN A 309 -9.35 -12.40 -11.34
C ASN A 309 -10.67 -11.66 -11.34
N GLN A 310 -11.19 -11.36 -10.17
CA GLN A 310 -12.43 -10.61 -9.98
C GLN A 310 -12.23 -9.51 -8.96
N SER A 311 -12.74 -8.30 -9.24
CA SER A 311 -12.93 -7.24 -8.27
C SER A 311 -14.41 -6.87 -8.18
N GLY A 312 -14.84 -6.51 -6.98
CA GLY A 312 -16.19 -5.99 -6.73
C GLY A 312 -16.35 -4.53 -7.15
N SER A 313 -17.51 -3.97 -6.85
CA SER A 313 -17.80 -2.54 -7.04
C SER A 313 -16.90 -1.66 -6.14
N GLN A 314 -16.64 -0.44 -6.62
CA GLN A 314 -15.86 0.60 -5.95
C GLN A 314 -16.74 1.81 -5.63
#